data_6cf1c7eb7279686b135c83cf5793d645
#
_entry.id   6cf1c7eb7279686b135c83cf5793d645
#
_cell.length_a   1.000
_cell.length_b   1.000
_cell.length_c   1.000
_cell.angle_alpha   90.00
_cell.angle_beta   90.00
_cell.angle_gamma   90.00
#
_symmetry.space_group_name_H-M   'P 1'
#
loop_
_entity.id
_entity.type
_entity.pdbx_description
1 polymer ?
#
loop_
_entity_poly.entity_id
_entity_poly.type
_entity_poly.pdbx_seq_one_letter_code
_entity_poly.pdbx_strand_id
1 'polypeptide(L)'
;MPTKTLKLTALGATCAALFMFPQMTLAGECSAVAGSIEATVIGGDPVNVLGVVSGDLAGAVRAVITSQAEGENGTVLLGLSHDFVTNDHASLKTNDKAVWTPVPDHPGVFYMTTSYEIVGGTGKYDRATGSLQNSGTADTNTGLLSLRYSGQVCAS
;
A
#
# COMPACT_ATOMS: atom_id res chain seq x y z
N MET A 1 -19.73 -64.16 -63.11
CA MET A 1 -18.73 -63.91 -62.04
C MET A 1 -18.92 -62.50 -61.61
N PRO A 2 -19.43 -62.17 -60.40
CA PRO A 2 -19.62 -60.79 -59.94
C PRO A 2 -18.39 -60.30 -59.17
N THR A 3 -17.89 -59.19 -59.54
CA THR A 3 -16.82 -58.42 -58.91
C THR A 3 -17.38 -57.68 -57.67
N LYS A 4 -16.82 -57.94 -56.52
CA LYS A 4 -17.12 -57.30 -55.23
C LYS A 4 -16.32 -55.97 -55.13
N THR A 5 -16.99 -54.84 -55.07
CA THR A 5 -16.43 -53.55 -54.81
C THR A 5 -16.28 -53.31 -53.29
N LEU A 6 -15.04 -53.13 -52.84
CA LEU A 6 -14.74 -52.84 -51.45
C LEU A 6 -14.89 -51.32 -51.20
N LYS A 7 -15.82 -50.91 -50.32
CA LYS A 7 -15.93 -49.52 -49.87
C LYS A 7 -15.00 -49.26 -48.71
N LEU A 8 -14.03 -48.40 -48.91
CA LEU A 8 -13.15 -47.93 -47.86
C LEU A 8 -13.75 -46.69 -47.18
N THR A 9 -14.17 -46.84 -45.93
CA THR A 9 -14.69 -45.72 -45.08
C THR A 9 -13.52 -45.06 -44.39
N ALA A 10 -13.16 -43.83 -44.76
CA ALA A 10 -12.16 -43.04 -44.09
C ALA A 10 -12.77 -42.37 -42.83
N LEU A 11 -12.28 -42.73 -41.66
CA LEU A 11 -12.62 -42.11 -40.37
C LEU A 11 -11.69 -40.87 -40.22
N GLY A 12 -12.27 -39.66 -40.40
CA GLY A 12 -11.57 -38.42 -40.18
C GLY A 12 -11.53 -38.12 -38.68
N ALA A 13 -10.37 -38.20 -38.06
CA ALA A 13 -10.11 -37.72 -36.69
C ALA A 13 -9.83 -36.21 -36.71
N THR A 14 -10.82 -35.43 -36.26
CA THR A 14 -10.67 -33.96 -36.09
C THR A 14 -9.95 -33.70 -34.74
N CYS A 15 -8.64 -33.44 -34.77
CA CYS A 15 -7.94 -32.91 -33.61
C CYS A 15 -8.33 -31.42 -33.37
N ALA A 16 -9.18 -31.18 -32.38
CA ALA A 16 -9.42 -29.82 -31.89
C ALA A 16 -8.21 -29.38 -31.05
N ALA A 17 -7.33 -28.56 -31.60
CA ALA A 17 -6.26 -27.90 -30.87
C ALA A 17 -6.89 -26.79 -30.01
N LEU A 18 -6.96 -27.03 -28.68
CA LEU A 18 -7.28 -26.00 -27.70
C LEU A 18 -6.08 -25.04 -27.60
N PHE A 19 -6.19 -23.90 -28.26
CA PHE A 19 -5.28 -22.78 -28.03
C PHE A 19 -5.54 -22.19 -26.67
N MET A 20 -4.76 -22.57 -25.65
CA MET A 20 -4.65 -21.85 -24.38
C MET A 20 -3.92 -20.52 -24.68
N PHE A 21 -4.66 -19.45 -24.84
CA PHE A 21 -4.09 -18.10 -24.79
C PHE A 21 -3.64 -17.85 -23.36
N PRO A 22 -2.34 -17.49 -23.12
CA PRO A 22 -1.94 -17.01 -21.82
C PRO A 22 -2.74 -15.72 -21.56
N GLN A 23 -3.53 -15.70 -20.48
CA GLN A 23 -4.12 -14.47 -20.00
C GLN A 23 -2.97 -13.57 -19.54
N MET A 24 -2.63 -12.58 -20.33
CA MET A 24 -1.79 -11.47 -19.89
C MET A 24 -2.61 -10.76 -18.81
N THR A 25 -2.28 -11.00 -17.55
CA THR A 25 -2.67 -10.09 -16.47
C THR A 25 -1.99 -8.76 -16.80
N LEU A 26 -2.77 -7.77 -17.20
CA LEU A 26 -2.33 -6.39 -17.27
C LEU A 26 -1.82 -6.05 -15.88
N ALA A 27 -0.51 -5.90 -15.73
CA ALA A 27 0.06 -5.31 -14.53
C ALA A 27 -0.57 -3.93 -14.39
N GLY A 28 -1.23 -3.66 -13.25
CA GLY A 28 -1.87 -2.38 -13.01
C GLY A 28 -0.90 -1.24 -13.24
N GLU A 29 -1.40 -0.12 -13.76
CA GLU A 29 -0.58 1.06 -14.02
C GLU A 29 -0.10 1.66 -12.69
N CYS A 30 1.22 1.75 -12.50
CA CYS A 30 1.81 2.32 -11.30
C CYS A 30 2.10 3.80 -11.51
N SER A 31 1.64 4.64 -10.59
CA SER A 31 1.89 6.07 -10.57
C SER A 31 2.81 6.43 -9.41
N ALA A 32 3.82 7.25 -9.66
CA ALA A 32 4.61 7.85 -8.60
C ALA A 32 3.76 8.88 -7.85
N VAL A 33 3.87 8.89 -6.52
CA VAL A 33 3.15 9.83 -5.65
C VAL A 33 4.10 10.43 -4.62
N ALA A 34 3.88 11.70 -4.26
CA ALA A 34 4.65 12.41 -3.25
C ALA A 34 3.83 13.52 -2.59
N GLY A 35 4.26 13.93 -1.39
CA GLY A 35 3.61 15.03 -0.66
C GLY A 35 4.09 15.14 0.78
N SER A 36 3.26 15.77 1.62
CA SER A 36 3.51 15.93 3.05
C SER A 36 2.31 15.52 3.89
N ILE A 37 2.60 15.19 5.15
CA ILE A 37 1.61 14.86 6.17
C ILE A 37 1.93 15.72 7.40
N GLU A 38 0.94 16.51 7.84
CA GLU A 38 0.95 17.20 9.12
C GLU A 38 -0.10 16.54 10.00
N ALA A 39 0.33 15.96 11.12
CA ALA A 39 -0.55 15.13 11.93
C ALA A 39 -0.38 15.40 13.43
N THR A 40 -1.36 14.97 14.20
CA THR A 40 -1.34 15.04 15.66
C THR A 40 -1.80 13.73 16.29
N VAL A 41 -1.16 13.36 17.38
CA VAL A 41 -1.57 12.24 18.24
C VAL A 41 -2.81 12.66 19.01
N ILE A 42 -3.90 11.93 18.86
CA ILE A 42 -5.16 12.18 19.59
C ILE A 42 -5.39 11.20 20.75
N GLY A 43 -4.46 10.26 20.96
CA GLY A 43 -4.54 9.27 22.03
C GLY A 43 -5.51 8.14 21.72
N GLY A 44 -5.98 7.48 22.78
CA GLY A 44 -6.86 6.31 22.72
C GLY A 44 -6.12 5.00 22.99
N ASP A 45 -6.86 3.91 23.02
CA ASP A 45 -6.35 2.54 23.10
C ASP A 45 -7.11 1.69 22.08
N PRO A 46 -6.47 1.34 20.94
CA PRO A 46 -5.12 1.73 20.52
C PRO A 46 -4.94 3.23 20.25
N VAL A 47 -3.69 3.70 20.29
CA VAL A 47 -3.35 5.10 20.02
C VAL A 47 -3.67 5.47 18.59
N ASN A 48 -4.36 6.60 18.42
CA ASN A 48 -4.74 7.15 17.12
C ASN A 48 -3.98 8.44 16.83
N VAL A 49 -3.72 8.65 15.54
CA VAL A 49 -3.13 9.85 14.97
C VAL A 49 -4.02 10.33 13.84
N LEU A 50 -4.31 11.63 13.78
CA LEU A 50 -5.04 12.24 12.67
C LEU A 50 -4.19 13.31 12.00
N GLY A 51 -4.29 13.42 10.67
CA GLY A 51 -3.52 14.38 9.92
C GLY A 51 -4.18 14.84 8.64
N VAL A 52 -3.59 15.91 8.10
CA VAL A 52 -3.89 16.45 6.77
C VAL A 52 -2.76 16.02 5.83
N VAL A 53 -3.13 15.58 4.64
CA VAL A 53 -2.22 15.16 3.58
C VAL A 53 -2.25 16.16 2.45
N SER A 54 -1.08 16.54 1.97
CA SER A 54 -0.89 17.39 0.79
C SER A 54 -0.17 16.64 -0.31
N GLY A 55 -0.24 17.11 -1.55
CA GLY A 55 0.37 16.45 -2.72
C GLY A 55 -0.58 15.49 -3.41
N ASP A 56 -0.06 14.39 -3.96
CA ASP A 56 -0.82 13.50 -4.85
C ASP A 56 -1.92 12.69 -4.12
N LEU A 57 -1.78 12.50 -2.79
CA LEU A 57 -2.79 11.87 -1.94
C LEU A 57 -3.54 12.90 -1.08
N ALA A 58 -3.67 14.16 -1.55
CA ALA A 58 -4.25 15.26 -0.79
C ALA A 58 -5.62 14.89 -0.18
N GLY A 59 -5.77 15.19 1.12
CA GLY A 59 -6.95 14.84 1.90
C GLY A 59 -6.65 14.70 3.38
N ALA A 60 -7.17 13.65 4.01
CA ALA A 60 -6.96 13.35 5.42
C ALA A 60 -6.35 11.97 5.61
N VAL A 61 -5.69 11.75 6.73
CA VAL A 61 -5.16 10.44 7.13
C VAL A 61 -5.47 10.17 8.59
N ARG A 62 -5.81 8.92 8.87
CA ARG A 62 -5.83 8.36 10.22
C ARG A 62 -4.80 7.25 10.30
N ALA A 63 -3.98 7.27 11.34
CA ALA A 63 -3.11 6.14 11.69
C ALA A 63 -3.55 5.54 13.03
N VAL A 64 -3.36 4.22 13.14
CA VAL A 64 -3.56 3.47 14.39
C VAL A 64 -2.27 2.72 14.69
N ILE A 65 -1.72 2.90 15.90
CA ILE A 65 -0.57 2.13 16.35
C ILE A 65 -1.04 0.74 16.75
N THR A 66 -0.60 -0.28 16.03
CA THR A 66 -1.01 -1.68 16.23
C THR A 66 -0.03 -2.47 17.08
N SER A 67 1.23 -2.02 17.15
CA SER A 67 2.26 -2.59 18.02
C SER A 67 3.37 -1.58 18.29
N GLN A 68 4.04 -1.76 19.43
CA GLN A 68 5.20 -0.97 19.84
C GLN A 68 6.22 -1.86 20.50
N ALA A 69 7.50 -1.65 20.20
CA ALA A 69 8.64 -2.30 20.84
C ALA A 69 9.81 -1.32 20.98
N GLU A 70 10.63 -1.54 21.99
CA GLU A 70 11.89 -0.83 22.13
C GLU A 70 12.96 -1.46 21.22
N GLY A 71 13.70 -0.63 20.54
CA GLY A 71 14.87 -1.00 19.76
C GLY A 71 16.17 -0.58 20.44
N GLU A 72 17.28 -0.70 19.73
CA GLU A 72 18.59 -0.30 20.24
C GLU A 72 18.69 1.23 20.33
N ASN A 73 19.53 1.71 21.28
CA ASN A 73 19.85 3.14 21.45
C ASN A 73 18.62 4.04 21.64
N GLY A 74 17.58 3.55 22.32
CA GLY A 74 16.35 4.31 22.59
C GLY A 74 15.45 4.50 21.36
N THR A 75 15.68 3.77 20.27
CA THR A 75 14.75 3.75 19.14
C THR A 75 13.44 3.09 19.54
N VAL A 76 12.34 3.49 18.89
CA VAL A 76 11.03 2.88 19.06
C VAL A 76 10.60 2.29 17.72
N LEU A 77 10.21 1.01 17.73
CA LEU A 77 9.71 0.29 16.58
C LEU A 77 8.19 0.23 16.66
N LEU A 78 7.50 0.69 15.62
CA LEU A 78 6.04 0.73 15.59
C LEU A 78 5.50 -0.07 14.41
N GLY A 79 4.45 -0.87 14.66
CA GLY A 79 3.54 -1.31 13.63
C GLY A 79 2.35 -0.36 13.59
N LEU A 80 1.90 -0.01 12.38
CA LEU A 80 0.76 0.89 12.19
C LEU A 80 -0.14 0.40 11.06
N SER A 81 -1.36 0.90 11.05
CA SER A 81 -2.23 0.88 9.88
C SER A 81 -2.66 2.31 9.57
N HIS A 82 -2.67 2.69 8.29
CA HIS A 82 -3.19 3.98 7.88
C HIS A 82 -4.41 3.82 6.97
N ASP A 83 -5.35 4.75 7.16
CA ASP A 83 -6.46 5.01 6.25
C ASP A 83 -6.28 6.44 5.70
N PHE A 84 -5.89 6.57 4.44
CA PHE A 84 -5.91 7.84 3.71
C PHE A 84 -7.27 8.01 3.05
N VAL A 85 -7.87 9.18 3.18
CA VAL A 85 -9.12 9.56 2.48
C VAL A 85 -8.79 10.76 1.63
N THR A 86 -8.78 10.58 0.31
CA THR A 86 -8.41 11.63 -0.64
C THR A 86 -9.58 12.56 -0.94
N ASN A 87 -9.29 13.78 -1.43
CA ASN A 87 -10.30 14.80 -1.71
C ASN A 87 -11.34 14.39 -2.76
N ASP A 88 -11.06 13.37 -3.57
CA ASP A 88 -11.97 12.75 -4.54
C ASP A 88 -12.79 11.59 -3.96
N HIS A 89 -12.83 11.47 -2.62
CA HIS A 89 -13.61 10.49 -1.88
C HIS A 89 -13.16 9.02 -2.05
N ALA A 90 -11.97 8.79 -2.57
CA ALA A 90 -11.34 7.47 -2.57
C ALA A 90 -10.58 7.25 -1.25
N SER A 91 -10.38 6.00 -0.86
CA SER A 91 -9.52 5.67 0.28
C SER A 91 -8.38 4.74 -0.12
N LEU A 92 -7.23 4.91 0.54
CA LEU A 92 -6.06 4.04 0.42
C LEU A 92 -5.72 3.49 1.80
N LYS A 93 -5.52 2.18 1.91
CA LYS A 93 -5.19 1.50 3.16
C LYS A 93 -3.79 0.91 3.11
N THR A 94 -3.08 1.03 4.24
CA THR A 94 -1.72 0.50 4.35
C THR A 94 -1.50 -0.25 5.65
N ASN A 95 -0.54 -1.18 5.63
CA ASN A 95 0.09 -1.79 6.80
C ASN A 95 1.54 -1.36 6.84
N ASP A 96 2.01 -0.89 7.99
CA ASP A 96 3.24 -0.13 8.01
C ASP A 96 4.16 -0.49 9.16
N LYS A 97 5.45 -0.18 8.95
CA LYS A 97 6.49 -0.28 9.96
C LYS A 97 7.21 1.06 10.06
N ALA A 98 7.25 1.62 11.26
CA ALA A 98 7.98 2.85 11.53
C ALA A 98 9.12 2.62 12.51
N VAL A 99 10.17 3.40 12.34
CA VAL A 99 11.30 3.51 13.27
C VAL A 99 11.38 4.97 13.71
N TRP A 100 11.30 5.18 15.01
CA TRP A 100 11.52 6.47 15.64
C TRP A 100 12.90 6.48 16.29
N THR A 101 13.78 7.36 15.85
CA THR A 101 15.14 7.51 16.37
C THR A 101 15.20 8.79 17.20
N PRO A 102 15.62 8.74 18.48
CA PRO A 102 15.71 9.94 19.31
C PRO A 102 16.63 10.98 18.67
N VAL A 103 16.24 12.26 18.72
CA VAL A 103 17.09 13.37 18.31
C VAL A 103 17.98 13.74 19.50
N PRO A 104 19.32 13.73 19.35
CA PRO A 104 20.24 14.10 20.42
C PRO A 104 19.92 15.51 20.99
N ASP A 105 20.01 15.67 22.29
CA ASP A 105 19.78 16.91 23.02
C ASP A 105 18.34 17.50 22.91
N HIS A 106 17.41 16.72 22.33
CA HIS A 106 16.01 17.11 22.20
C HIS A 106 15.09 16.02 22.76
N PRO A 107 14.92 15.92 24.10
CA PRO A 107 14.08 14.91 24.73
C PRO A 107 12.64 14.96 24.21
N GLY A 108 12.08 13.79 23.84
CA GLY A 108 10.73 13.69 23.30
C GLY A 108 10.60 13.99 21.81
N VAL A 109 11.68 14.42 21.15
CA VAL A 109 11.71 14.61 19.69
C VAL A 109 12.40 13.43 19.03
N PHE A 110 11.78 12.91 17.97
CA PHE A 110 12.27 11.77 17.21
C PHE A 110 12.34 12.12 15.73
N TYR A 111 13.37 11.63 15.06
CA TYR A 111 13.35 11.46 13.62
C TYR A 111 12.61 10.17 13.30
N MET A 112 11.62 10.26 12.42
CA MET A 112 10.74 9.16 12.07
C MET A 112 10.95 8.74 10.62
N THR A 113 11.03 7.43 10.37
CA THR A 113 10.90 6.85 9.04
C THR A 113 9.81 5.78 9.07
N THR A 114 8.99 5.71 8.02
CA THR A 114 7.96 4.69 7.89
C THR A 114 7.99 4.08 6.50
N SER A 115 7.88 2.77 6.44
CA SER A 115 7.62 2.02 5.20
C SER A 115 6.17 1.57 5.20
N TYR A 116 5.44 1.93 4.16
CA TYR A 116 4.03 1.59 3.95
C TYR A 116 3.91 0.49 2.91
N GLU A 117 3.12 -0.53 3.22
CA GLU A 117 2.66 -1.53 2.27
C GLU A 117 1.19 -1.26 1.95
N ILE A 118 0.88 -0.96 0.69
CA ILE A 118 -0.50 -0.71 0.25
C ILE A 118 -1.24 -2.03 0.16
N VAL A 119 -2.36 -2.13 0.88
CA VAL A 119 -3.18 -3.35 0.98
C VAL A 119 -4.55 -3.20 0.33
N GLY A 120 -4.79 -2.12 -0.40
CA GLY A 120 -6.01 -1.83 -1.13
C GLY A 120 -6.63 -0.48 -0.76
N GLY A 121 -7.92 -0.34 -1.01
CA GLY A 121 -8.65 0.89 -0.76
C GLY A 121 -10.05 0.87 -1.35
N THR A 122 -10.58 2.03 -1.71
CA THR A 122 -11.86 2.20 -2.39
C THR A 122 -11.75 3.17 -3.58
N GLY A 123 -12.76 3.20 -4.43
CA GLY A 123 -12.76 4.06 -5.61
C GLY A 123 -11.61 3.73 -6.55
N LYS A 124 -10.81 4.73 -6.95
CA LYS A 124 -9.63 4.53 -7.81
C LYS A 124 -8.52 3.68 -7.19
N TYR A 125 -8.60 3.41 -5.87
CA TYR A 125 -7.64 2.56 -5.14
C TYR A 125 -8.23 1.18 -4.78
N ASP A 126 -9.37 0.80 -5.38
CA ASP A 126 -9.88 -0.56 -5.21
C ASP A 126 -8.81 -1.55 -5.67
N ARG A 127 -8.47 -2.52 -4.78
CA ARG A 127 -7.39 -3.50 -4.99
C ARG A 127 -6.02 -2.91 -5.33
N ALA A 128 -5.76 -1.63 -5.02
CA ALA A 128 -4.45 -1.02 -5.23
C ALA A 128 -3.37 -1.74 -4.44
N THR A 129 -2.17 -1.76 -5.01
CA THR A 129 -0.94 -2.29 -4.41
C THR A 129 0.17 -1.24 -4.52
N GLY A 130 1.33 -1.53 -3.97
CA GLY A 130 2.49 -0.63 -4.05
C GLY A 130 3.08 -0.34 -2.68
N SER A 131 3.95 0.64 -2.63
CA SER A 131 4.62 1.03 -1.39
C SER A 131 4.92 2.51 -1.35
N LEU A 132 4.85 3.07 -0.13
CA LEU A 132 5.29 4.43 0.15
C LEU A 132 6.37 4.39 1.23
N GLN A 133 7.11 5.47 1.33
CA GLN A 133 7.99 5.75 2.45
C GLN A 133 7.73 7.18 2.94
N ASN A 134 7.85 7.41 4.23
CA ASN A 134 7.93 8.75 4.76
C ASN A 134 9.17 8.95 5.63
N SER A 135 9.51 10.21 5.80
CA SER A 135 10.48 10.64 6.80
C SER A 135 10.12 12.03 7.33
N GLY A 136 10.53 12.32 8.54
CA GLY A 136 10.31 13.62 9.18
C GLY A 136 10.50 13.55 10.68
N THR A 137 9.76 14.37 11.40
CA THR A 137 9.87 14.49 12.86
C THR A 137 8.56 14.17 13.55
N ALA A 138 8.68 13.57 14.72
CA ALA A 138 7.60 13.38 15.69
C ALA A 138 8.04 13.99 17.02
N ASP A 139 7.24 14.88 17.57
CA ASP A 139 7.45 15.49 18.88
C ASP A 139 6.38 14.99 19.86
N THR A 140 6.78 14.13 20.77
CA THR A 140 5.88 13.53 21.77
C THR A 140 5.46 14.51 22.86
N ASN A 141 6.20 15.65 23.04
CA ASN A 141 5.82 16.67 24.01
C ASN A 141 4.59 17.46 23.53
N THR A 142 4.46 17.65 22.23
CA THR A 142 3.35 18.39 21.60
C THR A 142 2.34 17.47 20.93
N GLY A 143 2.74 16.22 20.65
CA GLY A 143 1.95 15.27 19.87
C GLY A 143 1.95 15.54 18.36
N LEU A 144 2.81 16.46 17.86
CA LEU A 144 2.83 16.87 16.46
C LEU A 144 3.81 16.02 15.64
N LEU A 145 3.40 15.74 14.41
CA LEU A 145 4.22 15.06 13.39
C LEU A 145 4.22 15.89 12.11
N SER A 146 5.42 16.06 11.53
CA SER A 146 5.61 16.70 10.22
C SER A 146 6.47 15.80 9.34
N LEU A 147 5.88 15.28 8.26
CA LEU A 147 6.44 14.19 7.47
C LEU A 147 6.36 14.53 5.98
N ARG A 148 7.30 13.99 5.20
CA ARG A 148 7.24 13.95 3.74
C ARG A 148 7.13 12.51 3.29
N TYR A 149 6.24 12.24 2.35
CA TYR A 149 6.08 10.90 1.77
C TYR A 149 6.40 10.89 0.29
N SER A 150 6.80 9.72 -0.20
CA SER A 150 6.92 9.40 -1.63
C SER A 150 6.80 7.89 -1.86
N GLY A 151 6.50 7.50 -3.08
CA GLY A 151 6.44 6.08 -3.45
C GLY A 151 5.65 5.83 -4.72
N GLN A 152 5.06 4.65 -4.82
CA GLN A 152 4.27 4.24 -5.97
C GLN A 152 2.96 3.60 -5.52
N VAL A 153 1.89 3.95 -6.22
CA VAL A 153 0.56 3.34 -6.11
C VAL A 153 0.23 2.70 -7.44
N CYS A 154 -0.04 1.41 -7.43
CA CYS A 154 -0.42 0.64 -8.61
C CYS A 154 -1.93 0.35 -8.52
N ALA A 155 -2.72 0.97 -9.40
CA ALA A 155 -4.14 0.66 -9.54
C ALA A 155 -4.32 -0.60 -10.41
N SER A 156 -5.36 -1.38 -10.11
CA SER A 156 -5.69 -2.60 -10.87
C SER A 156 -6.68 -2.33 -12.00
#